data_b55b0320f3d69b4cc806fbccf66acd33
#
_entry.id   b55b0320f3d69b4cc806fbccf66acd33
#
_cell.length_a   1.000
_cell.length_b   1.000
_cell.length_c   1.000
_cell.angle_alpha   90.00
_cell.angle_beta   90.00
_cell.angle_gamma   90.00
#
_symmetry.space_group_name_H-M   'P 1'
#
loop_
_entity.id
_entity.type
_entity.pdbx_description
1 polymer ?
#
loop_
_entity_poly.entity_id
_entity_poly.type
_entity_poly.pdbx_seq_one_letter_code
_entity_poly.pdbx_strand_id
1 'polypeptide(L)'
;MTEYRLGINTGFAVNRYSEPEEWTRIVGSDLGLRYAQLTADLVNPDLPGTVIQQQTKAISKNCTSNGISIVSTFTGAFTRVNHLAHPDPDVRKHWIAWFKKFVDITVDLGAESMGSHFGIFTAKDNANPLKRL
;
A
#
# COMPACT_ATOMS: atom_id res chain seq x y z
N MET A 1 27.03 -14.87 1.94
CA MET A 1 26.79 -13.41 1.84
C MET A 1 25.30 -13.18 1.76
N THR A 2 24.77 -12.29 2.58
CA THR A 2 23.33 -11.93 2.51
C THR A 2 23.14 -11.08 1.25
N GLU A 3 22.36 -11.58 0.30
CA GLU A 3 22.01 -10.83 -0.90
C GLU A 3 20.96 -9.77 -0.56
N TYR A 4 21.26 -8.51 -0.78
CA TYR A 4 20.32 -7.43 -0.58
C TYR A 4 19.34 -7.36 -1.75
N ARG A 5 18.04 -7.33 -1.45
CA ARG A 5 16.98 -7.13 -2.44
C ARG A 5 16.69 -5.65 -2.56
N LEU A 6 17.15 -5.02 -3.63
CA LEU A 6 16.86 -3.63 -3.92
C LEU A 6 15.52 -3.52 -4.65
N GLY A 7 14.64 -2.65 -4.17
CA GLY A 7 13.33 -2.37 -4.74
C GLY A 7 12.95 -0.92 -4.64
N ILE A 8 11.77 -0.58 -5.16
CA ILE A 8 11.23 0.78 -5.15
C ILE A 8 9.79 0.79 -4.61
N ASN A 9 9.42 1.84 -3.87
CA ASN A 9 8.02 2.09 -3.53
C ASN A 9 7.30 2.75 -4.72
N THR A 10 6.10 2.27 -5.05
CA THR A 10 5.32 2.76 -6.20
C THR A 10 4.70 4.16 -5.99
N GLY A 11 4.97 4.83 -4.88
CA GLY A 11 4.54 6.21 -4.64
C GLY A 11 4.99 7.20 -5.71
N PHE A 12 6.09 6.92 -6.42
CA PHE A 12 6.54 7.74 -7.57
C PHE A 12 5.54 7.74 -8.73
N ALA A 13 4.76 6.67 -8.86
CA ALA A 13 3.85 6.46 -9.98
C ALA A 13 2.48 7.12 -9.80
N VAL A 14 2.06 7.36 -8.56
CA VAL A 14 0.68 7.74 -8.19
C VAL A 14 0.11 8.91 -9.00
N ASN A 15 0.91 9.92 -9.29
CA ASN A 15 0.44 11.13 -9.96
C ASN A 15 0.71 11.18 -11.46
N ARG A 16 1.48 10.23 -12.01
CA ARG A 16 1.93 10.30 -13.42
C ARG A 16 1.82 8.98 -14.17
N TYR A 17 2.03 7.87 -13.51
CA TYR A 17 2.20 6.55 -14.12
C TYR A 17 1.33 5.52 -13.40
N SER A 18 0.05 5.85 -13.16
CA SER A 18 -0.86 5.03 -12.35
C SER A 18 -1.22 3.69 -12.99
N GLU A 19 -1.12 3.61 -14.32
CA GLU A 19 -1.44 2.40 -15.05
C GLU A 19 -0.35 1.31 -14.87
N PRO A 20 -0.75 0.05 -14.59
CA PRO A 20 0.21 -1.03 -14.36
C PRO A 20 1.23 -1.23 -15.48
N GLU A 21 0.84 -1.04 -16.73
CA GLU A 21 1.72 -1.14 -17.90
C GLU A 21 2.89 -0.14 -17.83
N GLU A 22 2.62 1.06 -17.36
CA GLU A 22 3.60 2.14 -17.34
C GLU A 22 4.59 1.98 -16.20
N TRP A 23 4.11 1.88 -14.95
CA TRP A 23 5.02 1.83 -13.81
C TRP A 23 5.83 0.53 -13.74
N THR A 24 5.26 -0.62 -14.18
CA THR A 24 6.02 -1.87 -14.21
C THR A 24 7.11 -1.84 -15.27
N ARG A 25 6.85 -1.24 -16.43
CA ARG A 25 7.88 -1.01 -17.44
C ARG A 25 9.02 -0.14 -16.92
N ILE A 26 8.67 0.96 -16.24
CA ILE A 26 9.68 1.85 -15.63
C ILE A 26 10.52 1.08 -14.62
N VAL A 27 9.91 0.33 -13.70
CA VAL A 27 10.62 -0.41 -12.66
C VAL A 27 11.50 -1.51 -13.26
N GLY A 28 10.94 -2.34 -14.15
CA GLY A 28 11.65 -3.50 -14.70
C GLY A 28 12.64 -3.14 -15.81
N SER A 29 12.21 -2.31 -16.78
CA SER A 29 13.01 -2.03 -17.99
C SER A 29 13.91 -0.80 -17.82
N ASP A 30 13.36 0.31 -17.33
CA ASP A 30 14.13 1.57 -17.28
C ASP A 30 15.08 1.61 -16.07
N LEU A 31 14.65 1.10 -14.91
CA LEU A 31 15.44 1.07 -13.68
C LEU A 31 16.17 -0.25 -13.44
N GLY A 32 15.81 -1.32 -14.13
CA GLY A 32 16.40 -2.65 -13.94
C GLY A 32 16.12 -3.28 -12.57
N LEU A 33 15.08 -2.84 -11.86
CA LEU A 33 14.72 -3.35 -10.53
C LEU A 33 13.78 -4.57 -10.62
N ARG A 34 13.89 -5.44 -9.64
CA ARG A 34 13.13 -6.71 -9.57
C ARG A 34 12.06 -6.69 -8.47
N TYR A 35 12.10 -5.75 -7.56
CA TYR A 35 11.24 -5.71 -6.38
C TYR A 35 10.51 -4.39 -6.26
N ALA A 36 9.23 -4.46 -5.91
CA ALA A 36 8.40 -3.28 -5.66
C ALA A 36 7.66 -3.41 -4.34
N GLN A 37 7.44 -2.27 -3.67
CA GLN A 37 6.45 -2.11 -2.63
C GLN A 37 5.26 -1.36 -3.23
N LEU A 38 4.08 -2.00 -3.27
CA LEU A 38 2.89 -1.37 -3.83
C LEU A 38 2.20 -0.48 -2.79
N THR A 39 1.89 0.76 -3.16
CA THR A 39 1.07 1.66 -2.34
C THR A 39 -0.42 1.49 -2.62
N ALA A 40 -1.25 1.58 -1.57
CA ALA A 40 -2.72 1.53 -1.68
C ALA A 40 -3.30 2.66 -2.55
N ASP A 41 -2.53 3.70 -2.81
CA ASP A 41 -2.92 4.78 -3.73
C ASP A 41 -3.19 4.27 -5.15
N LEU A 42 -2.60 3.13 -5.54
CA LEU A 42 -2.80 2.48 -6.84
C LEU A 42 -3.90 1.41 -6.84
N VAL A 43 -4.31 0.92 -5.65
CA VAL A 43 -5.41 -0.06 -5.50
C VAL A 43 -6.18 0.27 -4.22
N ASN A 44 -7.23 1.09 -4.34
CA ASN A 44 -8.00 1.51 -3.18
C ASN A 44 -8.96 0.42 -2.68
N PRO A 45 -8.84 -0.06 -1.43
CA PRO A 45 -9.73 -1.05 -0.83
C PRO A 45 -11.21 -0.64 -0.72
N ASP A 46 -11.54 0.64 -0.86
CA ASP A 46 -12.95 1.11 -0.82
C ASP A 46 -13.67 0.96 -2.15
N LEU A 47 -12.96 0.58 -3.21
CA LEU A 47 -13.58 0.30 -4.49
C LEU A 47 -14.41 -1.01 -4.44
N PRO A 48 -15.38 -1.18 -5.36
CA PRO A 48 -16.11 -2.44 -5.51
C PRO A 48 -15.16 -3.63 -5.73
N GLY A 49 -15.46 -4.78 -5.12
CA GLY A 49 -14.61 -5.97 -5.18
C GLY A 49 -14.27 -6.43 -6.61
N THR A 50 -15.20 -6.27 -7.56
CA THR A 50 -14.96 -6.58 -8.97
C THR A 50 -13.89 -5.67 -9.59
N VAL A 51 -13.87 -4.39 -9.21
CA VAL A 51 -12.86 -3.43 -9.67
C VAL A 51 -11.50 -3.77 -9.06
N ILE A 52 -11.45 -4.05 -7.76
CA ILE A 52 -10.22 -4.47 -7.06
C ILE A 52 -9.64 -5.72 -7.74
N GLN A 53 -10.46 -6.74 -8.02
CA GLN A 53 -10.02 -7.95 -8.70
C GLN A 53 -9.47 -7.69 -10.11
N GLN A 54 -10.05 -6.77 -10.86
CA GLN A 54 -9.54 -6.37 -12.17
C GLN A 54 -8.18 -5.68 -12.05
N GLN A 55 -8.05 -4.75 -11.11
CA GLN A 55 -6.80 -4.03 -10.87
C GLN A 55 -5.69 -4.96 -10.38
N THR A 56 -5.94 -5.84 -9.40
CA THR A 56 -4.93 -6.77 -8.89
C THR A 56 -4.48 -7.75 -9.98
N LYS A 57 -5.38 -8.24 -10.83
CA LYS A 57 -5.03 -9.08 -11.99
C LYS A 57 -4.17 -8.34 -13.01
N ALA A 58 -4.51 -7.09 -13.33
CA ALA A 58 -3.73 -6.27 -14.24
C ALA A 58 -2.32 -6.01 -13.70
N ILE A 59 -2.21 -5.67 -12.41
CA ILE A 59 -0.93 -5.47 -11.73
C ILE A 59 -0.09 -6.75 -11.78
N SER A 60 -0.64 -7.88 -11.35
CA SER A 60 0.07 -9.16 -11.32
C SER A 60 0.57 -9.59 -12.71
N LYS A 61 -0.29 -9.41 -13.73
CA LYS A 61 0.08 -9.69 -15.14
C LYS A 61 1.27 -8.84 -15.58
N ASN A 62 1.21 -7.54 -15.35
CA ASN A 62 2.25 -6.61 -15.79
C ASN A 62 3.54 -6.77 -15.00
N CYS A 63 3.47 -7.04 -13.70
CA CYS A 63 4.62 -7.41 -12.89
C CYS A 63 5.32 -8.65 -13.43
N THR A 64 4.57 -9.72 -13.73
CA THR A 64 5.12 -10.95 -14.32
C THR A 64 5.79 -10.67 -15.67
N SER A 65 5.15 -9.90 -16.54
CA SER A 65 5.68 -9.56 -17.87
C SER A 65 6.97 -8.75 -17.81
N ASN A 66 7.18 -7.96 -16.76
CA ASN A 66 8.37 -7.13 -16.56
C ASN A 66 9.37 -7.73 -15.54
N GLY A 67 9.15 -8.96 -15.07
CA GLY A 67 10.03 -9.66 -14.14
C GLY A 67 10.13 -9.02 -12.76
N ILE A 68 9.02 -8.43 -12.28
CA ILE A 68 8.91 -7.74 -10.98
C ILE A 68 8.13 -8.61 -10.00
N SER A 69 8.56 -8.64 -8.75
CA SER A 69 7.82 -9.18 -7.62
C SER A 69 7.39 -8.07 -6.68
N ILE A 70 6.12 -8.04 -6.29
CA ILE A 70 5.63 -7.20 -5.21
C ILE A 70 5.95 -7.91 -3.90
N VAL A 71 6.95 -7.43 -3.17
CA VAL A 71 7.41 -8.06 -1.92
C VAL A 71 6.68 -7.54 -0.69
N SER A 72 6.13 -6.34 -0.78
CA SER A 72 5.34 -5.74 0.29
C SER A 72 4.32 -4.77 -0.27
N THR A 73 3.30 -4.46 0.54
CA THR A 73 2.38 -3.36 0.28
C THR A 73 2.52 -2.29 1.35
N PHE A 74 2.03 -1.09 1.08
CA PHE A 74 2.02 0.02 2.03
C PHE A 74 0.74 0.85 1.88
N THR A 75 0.17 1.28 2.99
CA THR A 75 -1.13 1.99 3.00
C THR A 75 -1.10 3.39 2.37
N GLY A 76 0.08 3.89 2.03
CA GLY A 76 0.22 5.17 1.35
C GLY A 76 -0.26 6.36 2.17
N ALA A 77 -0.84 7.34 1.50
CA ALA A 77 -1.33 8.57 2.11
C ALA A 77 -2.62 8.38 2.92
N PHE A 78 -3.40 7.31 2.66
CA PHE A 78 -4.71 7.08 3.27
C PHE A 78 -4.68 7.07 4.81
N THR A 79 -3.65 6.52 5.41
CA THR A 79 -3.55 6.32 6.87
C THR A 79 -2.79 7.41 7.62
N ARG A 80 -2.49 8.53 6.96
CA ARG A 80 -1.79 9.65 7.63
C ARG A 80 -2.69 10.39 8.62
N VAL A 81 -3.97 10.59 8.30
CA VAL A 81 -4.95 11.26 9.16
C VAL A 81 -6.07 10.33 9.61
N ASN A 82 -6.37 9.32 8.80
CA ASN A 82 -7.41 8.32 9.06
C ASN A 82 -6.72 7.00 9.43
N HIS A 83 -6.69 6.65 10.70
CA HIS A 83 -5.84 5.59 11.20
C HIS A 83 -6.46 4.83 12.39
N LEU A 84 -5.83 3.72 12.77
CA LEU A 84 -6.31 2.83 13.84
C LEU A 84 -6.33 3.49 15.23
N ALA A 85 -5.54 4.53 15.44
CA ALA A 85 -5.52 5.30 16.68
C ALA A 85 -6.41 6.56 16.65
N HIS A 86 -7.31 6.69 15.66
CA HIS A 86 -8.20 7.86 15.57
C HIS A 86 -9.06 8.00 16.83
N PRO A 87 -9.29 9.22 17.37
CA PRO A 87 -10.07 9.42 18.60
C PRO A 87 -11.53 8.98 18.48
N ASP A 88 -12.13 9.11 17.28
CA ASP A 88 -13.50 8.68 17.00
C ASP A 88 -13.54 7.15 16.78
N PRO A 89 -14.37 6.41 17.56
CA PRO A 89 -14.49 4.96 17.44
C PRO A 89 -15.10 4.50 16.11
N ASP A 90 -16.00 5.27 15.50
CA ASP A 90 -16.59 4.89 14.23
C ASP A 90 -15.57 5.02 13.08
N VAL A 91 -14.70 6.02 13.13
CA VAL A 91 -13.57 6.15 12.22
C VAL A 91 -12.63 4.97 12.38
N ARG A 92 -12.28 4.59 13.62
CA ARG A 92 -11.43 3.39 13.86
C ARG A 92 -12.07 2.12 13.29
N LYS A 93 -13.38 1.93 13.50
CA LYS A 93 -14.11 0.76 12.97
C LYS A 93 -14.05 0.68 11.45
N HIS A 94 -14.24 1.81 10.76
CA HIS A 94 -14.12 1.89 9.31
C HIS A 94 -12.71 1.48 8.87
N TRP A 95 -11.67 2.05 9.49
CA TRP A 95 -10.29 1.78 9.11
C TRP A 95 -9.84 0.35 9.44
N ILE A 96 -10.34 -0.26 10.51
CA ILE A 96 -10.12 -1.70 10.75
C ILE A 96 -10.67 -2.55 9.59
N ALA A 97 -11.86 -2.23 9.10
CA ALA A 97 -12.44 -2.94 7.95
C ALA A 97 -11.64 -2.69 6.66
N TRP A 98 -11.21 -1.44 6.44
CA TRP A 98 -10.36 -1.07 5.31
C TRP A 98 -9.01 -1.83 5.33
N PHE A 99 -8.35 -1.90 6.49
CA PHE A 99 -7.11 -2.64 6.68
C PHE A 99 -7.28 -4.13 6.36
N LYS A 100 -8.36 -4.75 6.79
CA LYS A 100 -8.66 -6.16 6.47
C LYS A 100 -8.74 -6.39 4.96
N LYS A 101 -9.47 -5.54 4.24
CA LYS A 101 -9.54 -5.61 2.77
C LYS A 101 -8.15 -5.41 2.14
N PHE A 102 -7.33 -4.52 2.68
CA PHE A 102 -6.00 -4.29 2.13
C PHE A 102 -5.04 -5.46 2.40
N VAL A 103 -5.23 -6.19 3.52
CA VAL A 103 -4.54 -7.47 3.75
C VAL A 103 -4.92 -8.49 2.67
N ASP A 104 -6.21 -8.63 2.34
CA ASP A 104 -6.66 -9.53 1.28
C ASP A 104 -6.02 -9.18 -0.07
N ILE A 105 -6.00 -7.89 -0.44
CA ILE A 105 -5.30 -7.40 -1.64
C ILE A 105 -3.80 -7.73 -1.60
N THR A 106 -3.16 -7.60 -0.44
CA THR A 106 -1.74 -7.92 -0.26
C THR A 106 -1.47 -9.39 -0.55
N VAL A 107 -2.33 -10.26 -0.06
CA VAL A 107 -2.26 -11.71 -0.31
C VAL A 107 -2.49 -12.02 -1.79
N ASP A 108 -3.51 -11.43 -2.41
CA ASP A 108 -3.83 -11.63 -3.84
C ASP A 108 -2.69 -11.22 -4.77
N LEU A 109 -1.89 -10.25 -4.35
CA LEU A 109 -0.68 -9.79 -5.07
C LEU A 109 0.55 -10.65 -4.79
N GLY A 110 0.46 -11.63 -3.88
CA GLY A 110 1.58 -12.49 -3.49
C GLY A 110 2.65 -11.79 -2.64
N ALA A 111 2.32 -10.67 -2.01
CA ALA A 111 3.26 -9.95 -1.17
C ALA A 111 3.40 -10.59 0.23
N GLU A 112 4.61 -10.57 0.77
CA GLU A 112 4.97 -11.21 2.04
C GLU A 112 4.55 -10.38 3.28
N SER A 113 4.37 -9.07 3.10
CA SER A 113 4.11 -8.15 4.22
C SER A 113 3.32 -6.91 3.80
N MET A 114 2.66 -6.30 4.79
CA MET A 114 1.96 -5.03 4.65
C MET A 114 2.49 -4.03 5.68
N GLY A 115 2.88 -2.86 5.20
CA GLY A 115 3.31 -1.74 6.06
C GLY A 115 2.23 -0.66 6.17
N SER A 116 2.23 0.08 7.27
CA SER A 116 1.27 1.17 7.49
C SER A 116 1.76 2.20 8.49
N HIS A 117 1.13 3.38 8.44
CA HIS A 117 1.06 4.29 9.58
C HIS A 117 -0.06 3.79 10.51
N PHE A 118 0.25 3.47 11.76
CA PHE A 118 -0.73 2.99 12.74
C PHE A 118 -1.43 4.11 13.48
N GLY A 119 -0.84 5.29 13.53
CA GLY A 119 -1.41 6.47 14.17
C GLY A 119 -0.46 7.66 14.12
N ILE A 120 -1.00 8.83 14.37
CA ILE A 120 -0.27 10.07 14.58
C ILE A 120 -0.70 10.71 15.89
N PHE A 121 0.21 11.37 16.57
CA PHE A 121 -0.10 12.22 17.70
C PHE A 121 -0.49 13.61 17.19
N THR A 122 -1.70 14.04 17.55
CA THR A 122 -2.17 15.40 17.27
C THR A 122 -1.59 16.38 18.30
N ALA A 123 -1.68 17.68 18.03
CA ALA A 123 -1.31 18.71 19.01
C ALA A 123 -2.07 18.55 20.34
N LYS A 124 -3.34 18.10 20.27
CA LYS A 124 -4.17 17.82 21.45
C LYS A 124 -3.67 16.62 22.26
N ASP A 125 -3.17 15.58 21.57
CA ASP A 125 -2.56 14.42 22.24
C ASP A 125 -1.27 14.80 22.93
N ASN A 126 -0.45 15.63 22.31
CA ASN A 126 0.79 16.14 22.88
C ASN A 126 0.56 17.03 24.13
N ALA A 127 -0.57 17.76 24.18
CA ALA A 127 -0.95 18.55 25.35
C ALA A 127 -1.41 17.66 26.54
N ASN A 128 -1.81 16.42 26.32
CA ASN A 128 -2.30 15.50 27.36
C ASN A 128 -1.80 14.05 27.12
N PRO A 129 -0.48 13.80 27.19
CA PRO A 129 0.12 12.53 26.78
C PRO A 129 -0.35 11.32 27.61
N LEU A 130 -0.68 11.52 28.88
CA LEU A 130 -1.09 10.44 29.80
C LEU A 130 -2.55 9.98 29.67
N LYS A 131 -3.37 10.64 28.86
CA LYS A 131 -4.77 10.24 28.65
C LYS A 131 -4.95 9.15 27.57
N ARG A 132 -3.89 8.74 26.88
CA ARG A 132 -3.90 7.73 25.82
C ARG A 132 -3.15 6.44 26.15
N LEU A 133 -2.52 6.37 27.31
CA LEU A 133 -1.97 5.15 27.87
C LEU A 133 -2.98 4.49 28.79
#